data_eca2d576a6752be83dfc09586168b187
#
_entry.id   eca2d576a6752be83dfc09586168b187
#
_cell.length_a   1.000
_cell.length_b   1.000
_cell.length_c   1.000
_cell.angle_alpha   90.00
_cell.angle_beta   90.00
_cell.angle_gamma   90.00
#
_symmetry.space_group_name_H-M   'P 1'
#
loop_
_entity.id
_entity.type
_entity.pdbx_description
1 polymer ?
#
loop_
_entity_poly.entity_id
_entity_poly.type
_entity_poly.pdbx_seq_one_letter_code
_entity_poly.pdbx_strand_id
1 'polypeptide(L)'
;EKSYIDREPTDLVVGCGQAGLSIASRLKQLNIDTLIIDKHERIGDNWRKRYHSLTLHNQTQVNHLPLMPFPKTWPTYIAKDKLAGWFEYYAESLELNVWNNTEFISAEYLSKDKIWDVKIKDTKGKIKKIKPQHIVMAIGVSSVPKMPNIKGIENFKGEKIHSGYFKSGKPYQNKNVLVFGTGTSSHDVSQDLHANGANVTMVQRSPTMIVNLEPSAQLPYALYQEGPSTDDCDLIAISSPLSVLKKTHQILTKQSKKLDSKLLKKLEKIGFVLDYGEDNTGWQFKYLTRGGGYYFNVGASNLVADQKIKLIQFSDIKDFLSDGIIHNSKKLKYDSFVFATGYKGQEY
;
A
#
# COMPACT_ATOMS: atom_id res chain seq x y z
N GLU A 1 -1.90 0.81 30.50
CA GLU A 1 -2.09 2.07 29.75
C GLU A 1 -1.94 3.28 30.69
N LYS A 2 -1.18 4.29 30.24
CA LYS A 2 -1.09 5.56 30.97
C LYS A 2 -2.33 6.38 30.64
N SER A 3 -3.04 6.83 31.67
CA SER A 3 -4.33 7.50 31.49
C SER A 3 -4.24 8.95 31.04
N TYR A 4 -3.09 9.62 31.27
CA TYR A 4 -2.92 11.06 31.04
C TYR A 4 -4.09 11.89 31.61
N ILE A 5 -4.43 11.63 32.89
CA ILE A 5 -5.42 12.40 33.63
C ILE A 5 -4.78 13.65 34.21
N ASP A 6 -3.61 13.48 34.85
CA ASP A 6 -2.95 14.52 35.63
C ASP A 6 -1.71 15.14 34.90
N ARG A 7 -1.39 14.67 33.72
CA ARG A 7 -0.27 15.13 32.92
C ARG A 7 -0.53 14.93 31.43
N GLU A 8 0.27 15.55 30.60
CA GLU A 8 0.24 15.40 29.15
C GLU A 8 1.38 14.51 28.66
N PRO A 9 1.22 13.79 27.54
CA PRO A 9 2.36 13.10 26.91
C PRO A 9 3.34 14.13 26.35
N THR A 10 4.63 13.81 26.33
CA THR A 10 5.61 14.65 25.64
C THR A 10 5.38 14.59 24.14
N ASP A 11 5.27 13.38 23.59
CA ASP A 11 5.07 13.14 22.16
C ASP A 11 3.75 12.40 21.90
N LEU A 12 3.04 12.83 20.88
CA LEU A 12 1.89 12.15 20.32
C LEU A 12 2.23 11.56 18.97
N VAL A 13 2.09 10.23 18.83
CA VAL A 13 2.21 9.52 17.55
C VAL A 13 0.82 9.18 17.04
N VAL A 14 0.46 9.67 15.86
CA VAL A 14 -0.83 9.42 15.21
C VAL A 14 -0.70 8.28 14.21
N GLY A 15 -1.27 7.13 14.54
CA GLY A 15 -1.21 5.90 13.76
C GLY A 15 -0.28 4.85 14.36
N CYS A 16 -0.81 3.64 14.56
CA CYS A 16 -0.12 2.48 15.13
C CYS A 16 0.24 1.42 14.07
N GLY A 17 0.70 1.91 12.90
CA GLY A 17 1.29 1.07 11.85
C GLY A 17 2.81 0.94 12.02
N GLN A 18 3.50 0.39 11.01
CA GLN A 18 4.95 0.20 11.05
C GLN A 18 5.74 1.47 11.40
N ALA A 19 5.38 2.60 10.83
CA ALA A 19 6.08 3.88 11.09
C ALA A 19 5.85 4.35 12.53
N GLY A 20 4.59 4.30 13.02
CA GLY A 20 4.26 4.70 14.39
C GLY A 20 4.90 3.81 15.44
N LEU A 21 4.87 2.50 15.25
CA LEU A 21 5.54 1.55 16.14
C LEU A 21 7.06 1.75 16.16
N SER A 22 7.66 1.96 14.98
CA SER A 22 9.10 2.18 14.86
C SER A 22 9.55 3.44 15.58
N ILE A 23 8.89 4.57 15.36
CA ILE A 23 9.28 5.81 16.04
C ILE A 23 9.03 5.75 17.55
N ALA A 24 7.88 5.21 17.97
CA ALA A 24 7.56 5.12 19.39
C ALA A 24 8.54 4.22 20.17
N SER A 25 9.01 3.12 19.56
CA SER A 25 10.03 2.27 20.18
C SER A 25 11.36 2.99 20.38
N ARG A 26 11.77 3.83 19.44
CA ARG A 26 12.98 4.65 19.55
C ARG A 26 12.82 5.76 20.55
N LEU A 27 11.67 6.44 20.60
CA LEU A 27 11.37 7.46 21.61
C LEU A 27 11.38 6.85 23.01
N LYS A 28 10.85 5.63 23.18
CA LYS A 28 10.93 4.91 24.46
C LYS A 28 12.36 4.62 24.90
N GLN A 29 13.25 4.23 23.97
CA GLN A 29 14.69 4.07 24.29
C GLN A 29 15.34 5.36 24.80
N LEU A 30 14.86 6.50 24.33
CA LEU A 30 15.31 7.84 24.77
C LEU A 30 14.59 8.30 26.05
N ASN A 31 13.76 7.46 26.68
CA ASN A 31 12.94 7.78 27.84
C ASN A 31 11.97 8.95 27.61
N ILE A 32 11.52 9.15 26.37
CA ILE A 32 10.54 10.17 26.01
C ILE A 32 9.14 9.57 26.25
N ASP A 33 8.31 10.27 27.04
CA ASP A 33 6.93 9.83 27.29
C ASP A 33 6.06 10.02 26.06
N THR A 34 5.72 8.90 25.42
CA THR A 34 5.05 8.86 24.14
C THR A 34 3.70 8.19 24.24
N LEU A 35 2.67 8.82 23.69
CA LEU A 35 1.36 8.22 23.46
C LEU A 35 1.18 7.95 21.97
N ILE A 36 0.77 6.72 21.63
CA ILE A 36 0.32 6.37 20.27
C ILE A 36 -1.20 6.36 20.27
N ILE A 37 -1.82 6.95 19.26
CA ILE A 37 -3.27 6.80 19.03
C ILE A 37 -3.54 6.15 17.68
N ASP A 38 -4.56 5.30 17.60
CA ASP A 38 -5.03 4.71 16.35
C ASP A 38 -6.55 4.62 16.33
N LYS A 39 -7.16 4.97 15.20
CA LYS A 39 -8.62 4.90 15.00
C LYS A 39 -9.16 3.48 14.94
N HIS A 40 -8.32 2.49 14.70
CA HIS A 40 -8.70 1.10 14.61
C HIS A 40 -8.88 0.50 16.03
N GLU A 41 -9.69 -0.54 16.08
CA GLU A 41 -9.99 -1.28 17.30
C GLU A 41 -8.77 -2.06 17.82
N ARG A 42 -7.91 -2.51 16.91
CA ARG A 42 -6.82 -3.41 17.23
C ARG A 42 -5.55 -3.04 16.47
N ILE A 43 -4.40 -3.11 17.15
CA ILE A 43 -3.09 -2.91 16.53
C ILE A 43 -2.92 -3.91 15.37
N GLY A 44 -2.46 -3.44 14.21
CA GLY A 44 -2.32 -4.27 13.01
C GLY A 44 -3.56 -4.34 12.11
N ASP A 45 -4.68 -3.71 12.49
CA ASP A 45 -5.89 -3.67 11.66
C ASP A 45 -5.71 -2.94 10.34
N ASN A 46 -4.72 -2.06 10.24
CA ASN A 46 -4.29 -1.48 8.96
C ASN A 46 -3.88 -2.55 7.92
N TRP A 47 -3.45 -3.73 8.37
CA TRP A 47 -3.18 -4.90 7.56
C TRP A 47 -4.34 -5.90 7.55
N ARG A 48 -4.91 -6.27 8.71
CA ARG A 48 -6.01 -7.25 8.80
C ARG A 48 -7.19 -6.87 7.92
N LYS A 49 -7.52 -5.58 7.83
CA LYS A 49 -8.67 -5.08 7.06
C LYS A 49 -8.44 -5.03 5.54
N ARG A 50 -7.25 -5.39 5.04
CA ARG A 50 -6.97 -5.54 3.60
C ARG A 50 -7.60 -6.82 3.03
N TYR A 51 -7.51 -7.01 1.70
CA TYR A 51 -8.01 -8.22 1.04
C TYR A 51 -7.26 -9.47 1.52
N HIS A 52 -7.97 -10.62 1.52
CA HIS A 52 -7.51 -11.83 2.21
C HIS A 52 -6.23 -12.42 1.63
N SER A 53 -6.04 -12.32 0.33
CA SER A 53 -4.87 -12.86 -0.38
C SER A 53 -3.60 -12.00 -0.25
N LEU A 54 -3.65 -10.85 0.45
CA LEU A 54 -2.53 -9.93 0.50
C LEU A 54 -1.31 -10.54 1.22
N THR A 55 -0.21 -10.58 0.48
CA THR A 55 1.12 -10.93 0.97
C THR A 55 2.10 -9.84 0.56
N LEU A 56 3.06 -9.51 1.41
CA LEU A 56 4.07 -8.51 1.10
C LEU A 56 4.94 -8.99 -0.06
N HIS A 57 5.40 -8.06 -0.88
CA HIS A 57 6.27 -8.35 -2.03
C HIS A 57 7.77 -8.14 -1.73
N ASN A 58 8.08 -7.59 -0.56
CA ASN A 58 9.44 -7.48 -0.07
C ASN A 58 9.77 -8.71 0.79
N GLN A 59 10.99 -9.17 0.69
CA GLN A 59 11.46 -10.29 1.51
C GLN A 59 11.44 -9.91 3.00
N THR A 60 11.27 -10.91 3.87
CA THR A 60 11.07 -10.73 5.30
C THR A 60 12.17 -9.89 5.96
N GLN A 61 13.42 -10.10 5.60
CA GLN A 61 14.57 -9.39 6.18
C GLN A 61 14.61 -7.88 5.88
N VAL A 62 13.90 -7.40 4.86
CA VAL A 62 13.82 -5.95 4.56
C VAL A 62 12.59 -5.26 5.15
N ASN A 63 11.78 -5.98 5.91
CA ASN A 63 10.52 -5.47 6.48
C ASN A 63 10.53 -5.37 8.01
N HIS A 64 11.63 -5.73 8.69
CA HIS A 64 11.69 -5.73 10.15
C HIS A 64 11.48 -4.33 10.74
N LEU A 65 11.04 -4.31 12.00
CA LEU A 65 10.95 -3.11 12.82
C LEU A 65 12.22 -2.97 13.67
N PRO A 66 12.56 -1.77 14.16
CA PRO A 66 13.67 -1.56 15.07
C PRO A 66 13.60 -2.49 16.30
N LEU A 67 14.76 -2.89 16.85
CA LEU A 67 14.92 -3.62 18.12
C LEU A 67 14.50 -5.09 18.10
N MET A 68 13.51 -5.48 17.29
CA MET A 68 12.98 -6.85 17.27
C MET A 68 12.91 -7.35 15.82
N PRO A 69 13.91 -8.11 15.36
CA PRO A 69 13.86 -8.71 14.04
C PRO A 69 12.81 -9.83 13.98
N PHE A 70 12.27 -10.09 12.78
CA PHE A 70 11.37 -11.22 12.59
C PHE A 70 12.07 -12.56 12.86
N PRO A 71 11.35 -13.58 13.33
CA PRO A 71 11.90 -14.91 13.49
C PRO A 71 12.48 -15.45 12.17
N LYS A 72 13.67 -16.06 12.24
CA LYS A 72 14.38 -16.65 11.07
C LYS A 72 13.57 -17.76 10.37
N THR A 73 12.58 -18.34 11.07
CA THR A 73 11.69 -19.39 10.56
C THR A 73 10.52 -18.85 9.74
N TRP A 74 10.39 -17.53 9.61
CA TRP A 74 9.30 -16.92 8.86
C TRP A 74 9.47 -17.16 7.35
N PRO A 75 8.34 -17.18 6.59
CA PRO A 75 8.39 -17.33 5.14
C PRO A 75 9.10 -16.14 4.50
N THR A 76 9.61 -16.31 3.29
CA THR A 76 10.29 -15.25 2.53
C THR A 76 9.42 -14.02 2.35
N TYR A 77 8.11 -14.21 2.15
CA TYR A 77 7.12 -13.13 2.01
C TYR A 77 6.06 -13.25 3.09
N ILE A 78 5.79 -12.14 3.78
CA ILE A 78 4.94 -12.12 4.95
C ILE A 78 3.48 -11.92 4.54
N ALA A 79 2.59 -12.84 4.92
CA ALA A 79 1.15 -12.64 4.78
C ALA A 79 0.67 -11.53 5.75
N LYS A 80 -0.31 -10.75 5.32
CA LYS A 80 -0.82 -9.58 6.05
C LYS A 80 -1.22 -9.86 7.50
N ASP A 81 -1.88 -10.99 7.76
CA ASP A 81 -2.36 -11.32 9.11
C ASP A 81 -1.22 -11.71 10.05
N LYS A 82 -0.16 -12.34 9.50
CA LYS A 82 1.07 -12.63 10.23
C LYS A 82 1.80 -11.35 10.64
N LEU A 83 1.89 -10.38 9.72
CA LEU A 83 2.47 -9.07 10.01
C LEU A 83 1.62 -8.29 11.04
N ALA A 84 0.30 -8.35 10.92
CA ALA A 84 -0.61 -7.70 11.86
C ALA A 84 -0.47 -8.26 13.29
N GLY A 85 -0.35 -9.58 13.42
CA GLY A 85 -0.08 -10.23 14.71
C GLY A 85 1.28 -9.83 15.29
N TRP A 86 2.29 -9.67 14.42
CA TRP A 86 3.60 -9.17 14.86
C TRP A 86 3.54 -7.75 15.42
N PHE A 87 2.75 -6.86 14.83
CA PHE A 87 2.61 -5.49 15.32
C PHE A 87 2.02 -5.44 16.74
N GLU A 88 1.04 -6.31 17.05
CA GLU A 88 0.52 -6.42 18.39
C GLU A 88 1.58 -6.91 19.37
N TYR A 89 2.23 -8.03 19.02
CA TYR A 89 3.29 -8.60 19.85
C TYR A 89 4.45 -7.61 20.08
N TYR A 90 4.82 -6.86 19.05
CA TYR A 90 5.86 -5.83 19.12
C TYR A 90 5.49 -4.71 20.10
N ALA A 91 4.27 -4.20 19.99
CA ALA A 91 3.79 -3.14 20.89
C ALA A 91 3.71 -3.62 22.34
N GLU A 92 3.22 -4.84 22.57
CA GLU A 92 3.12 -5.47 23.88
C GLU A 92 4.50 -5.74 24.47
N SER A 93 5.38 -6.41 23.72
CA SER A 93 6.73 -6.78 24.20
C SER A 93 7.59 -5.56 24.55
N LEU A 94 7.41 -4.45 23.83
CA LEU A 94 8.10 -3.19 24.11
C LEU A 94 7.30 -2.28 25.04
N GLU A 95 6.18 -2.75 25.58
CA GLU A 95 5.30 -1.99 26.49
C GLU A 95 5.01 -0.56 25.98
N LEU A 96 4.67 -0.45 24.68
CA LEU A 96 4.32 0.84 24.09
C LEU A 96 2.93 1.27 24.55
N ASN A 97 2.77 2.56 24.85
CA ASN A 97 1.49 3.09 25.30
C ASN A 97 0.60 3.43 24.10
N VAL A 98 -0.43 2.62 23.84
CA VAL A 98 -1.30 2.73 22.68
C VAL A 98 -2.76 2.91 23.10
N TRP A 99 -3.42 3.95 22.59
CA TRP A 99 -4.86 4.11 22.67
C TRP A 99 -5.49 3.75 21.33
N ASN A 100 -6.05 2.56 21.25
CA ASN A 100 -6.89 2.14 20.12
C ASN A 100 -8.24 2.88 20.14
N ASN A 101 -9.03 2.76 19.07
CA ASN A 101 -10.35 3.40 18.94
C ASN A 101 -10.31 4.91 19.18
N THR A 102 -9.18 5.54 18.89
CA THR A 102 -8.94 6.96 19.14
C THR A 102 -8.57 7.65 17.83
N GLU A 103 -9.45 8.52 17.36
CA GLU A 103 -9.30 9.26 16.10
C GLU A 103 -8.70 10.63 16.36
N PHE A 104 -7.65 10.99 15.61
CA PHE A 104 -7.13 12.34 15.54
C PHE A 104 -8.09 13.23 14.74
N ILE A 105 -8.50 14.37 15.29
CA ILE A 105 -9.45 15.27 14.64
C ILE A 105 -8.77 16.55 14.13
N SER A 106 -8.02 17.22 14.99
CA SER A 106 -7.32 18.45 14.63
C SER A 106 -6.24 18.78 15.64
N ALA A 107 -5.30 19.61 15.23
CA ALA A 107 -4.31 20.20 16.13
C ALA A 107 -4.04 21.64 15.76
N GLU A 108 -3.76 22.47 16.77
CA GLU A 108 -3.33 23.84 16.65
C GLU A 108 -2.04 24.05 17.45
N TYR A 109 -1.03 24.66 16.87
CA TYR A 109 0.23 24.94 17.56
C TYR A 109 0.13 26.24 18.35
N LEU A 110 0.29 26.16 19.65
CA LEU A 110 0.29 27.29 20.57
C LEU A 110 1.71 27.84 20.73
N SER A 111 2.08 28.81 19.92
CA SER A 111 3.46 29.32 19.83
C SER A 111 4.01 29.89 21.13
N LYS A 112 3.17 30.48 21.98
CA LYS A 112 3.57 31.02 23.28
C LYS A 112 4.04 29.92 24.23
N ASP A 113 3.30 28.80 24.26
CA ASP A 113 3.53 27.70 25.18
C ASP A 113 4.41 26.60 24.56
N LYS A 114 4.69 26.69 23.25
CA LYS A 114 5.45 25.71 22.45
C LYS A 114 4.88 24.28 22.53
N ILE A 115 3.57 24.16 22.52
CA ILE A 115 2.81 22.91 22.60
C ILE A 115 1.73 22.88 21.53
N TRP A 116 1.16 21.71 21.29
CA TRP A 116 0.00 21.50 20.42
C TRP A 116 -1.28 21.38 21.25
N ASP A 117 -2.37 22.06 20.88
CA ASP A 117 -3.74 21.78 21.37
C ASP A 117 -4.39 20.76 20.41
N VAL A 118 -4.40 19.49 20.81
CA VAL A 118 -4.87 18.38 19.96
C VAL A 118 -6.24 17.92 20.39
N LYS A 119 -7.17 17.82 19.46
CA LYS A 119 -8.48 17.21 19.65
C LYS A 119 -8.46 15.78 19.14
N ILE A 120 -8.81 14.84 20.00
CA ILE A 120 -8.98 13.41 19.70
C ILE A 120 -10.40 12.99 20.03
N LYS A 121 -10.90 11.93 19.38
CA LYS A 121 -12.28 11.44 19.54
C LYS A 121 -12.27 9.94 19.77
N ASP A 122 -12.99 9.45 20.77
CA ASP A 122 -13.20 8.03 21.03
C ASP A 122 -14.38 7.46 20.19
N THR A 123 -14.61 6.14 20.26
CA THR A 123 -15.71 5.46 19.54
C THR A 123 -17.11 5.91 19.96
N LYS A 124 -17.25 6.50 21.15
CA LYS A 124 -18.53 7.05 21.64
C LYS A 124 -18.75 8.49 21.14
N GLY A 125 -17.83 9.03 20.33
CA GLY A 125 -17.88 10.40 19.84
C GLY A 125 -17.43 11.45 20.86
N LYS A 126 -16.98 11.05 22.06
CA LYS A 126 -16.48 11.97 23.08
C LYS A 126 -15.15 12.57 22.65
N ILE A 127 -15.09 13.89 22.65
CA ILE A 127 -13.88 14.63 22.34
C ILE A 127 -13.07 14.85 23.63
N LYS A 128 -11.79 14.53 23.56
CA LYS A 128 -10.78 14.84 24.59
C LYS A 128 -9.74 15.78 23.95
N LYS A 129 -9.20 16.70 24.74
CA LYS A 129 -8.04 17.50 24.39
C LYS A 129 -6.81 16.94 25.07
N ILE A 130 -5.68 16.96 24.38
CA ILE A 130 -4.35 16.65 24.92
C ILE A 130 -3.35 17.68 24.37
N LYS A 131 -2.28 17.92 25.13
CA LYS A 131 -1.33 19.00 24.85
C LYS A 131 0.12 18.51 24.75
N PRO A 132 0.47 17.70 23.74
CA PRO A 132 1.84 17.24 23.55
C PRO A 132 2.76 18.38 23.09
N GLN A 133 4.07 18.21 23.31
CA GLN A 133 5.08 19.11 22.74
C GLN A 133 5.30 18.83 21.25
N HIS A 134 5.24 17.55 20.85
CA HIS A 134 5.46 17.12 19.48
C HIS A 134 4.33 16.22 18.97
N ILE A 135 4.08 16.29 17.66
CA ILE A 135 3.16 15.37 16.97
C ILE A 135 3.93 14.68 15.84
N VAL A 136 3.85 13.35 15.81
CA VAL A 136 4.37 12.52 14.71
C VAL A 136 3.20 11.97 13.92
N MET A 137 3.04 12.40 12.68
CA MET A 137 2.00 11.92 11.77
C MET A 137 2.45 10.62 11.08
N ALA A 138 2.07 9.47 11.65
CA ALA A 138 2.40 8.12 11.15
C ALA A 138 1.20 7.41 10.49
N ILE A 139 0.39 8.17 9.76
CA ILE A 139 -0.94 7.83 9.26
C ILE A 139 -0.95 6.97 7.99
N GLY A 140 0.23 6.69 7.44
CA GLY A 140 0.41 5.88 6.23
C GLY A 140 0.06 6.60 4.93
N VAL A 141 0.52 6.03 3.82
CA VAL A 141 0.31 6.58 2.46
C VAL A 141 -0.88 5.95 1.72
N SER A 142 -1.49 4.92 2.28
CA SER A 142 -2.59 4.15 1.67
C SER A 142 -3.79 4.03 2.60
N SER A 143 -4.14 5.12 3.31
CA SER A 143 -5.18 5.13 4.33
C SER A 143 -6.53 5.64 3.80
N VAL A 144 -6.54 6.60 2.88
CA VAL A 144 -7.77 7.22 2.35
C VAL A 144 -7.96 6.84 0.88
N PRO A 145 -8.95 5.98 0.54
CA PRO A 145 -9.23 5.58 -0.83
C PRO A 145 -9.54 6.77 -1.75
N LYS A 146 -8.95 6.79 -2.94
CA LYS A 146 -9.22 7.81 -3.96
C LYS A 146 -10.20 7.28 -5.00
N MET A 147 -11.49 7.59 -4.83
CA MET A 147 -12.47 7.34 -5.88
C MET A 147 -12.27 8.34 -7.03
N PRO A 148 -12.17 7.87 -8.28
CA PRO A 148 -11.98 8.77 -9.41
C PRO A 148 -13.27 9.52 -9.74
N ASN A 149 -13.14 10.79 -10.10
CA ASN A 149 -14.25 11.53 -10.70
C ASN A 149 -14.25 11.29 -12.22
N ILE A 150 -15.10 10.37 -12.68
CA ILE A 150 -15.22 10.00 -14.10
C ILE A 150 -16.61 10.39 -14.56
N LYS A 151 -16.71 11.23 -15.58
CA LYS A 151 -17.99 11.68 -16.14
C LYS A 151 -18.83 10.49 -16.61
N GLY A 152 -20.09 10.44 -16.19
CA GLY A 152 -21.04 9.39 -16.57
C GLY A 152 -21.00 8.12 -15.72
N ILE A 153 -20.01 7.96 -14.81
CA ILE A 153 -19.88 6.75 -13.99
C ILE A 153 -21.05 6.56 -13.00
N GLU A 154 -21.74 7.64 -12.70
CA GLU A 154 -22.97 7.66 -11.88
C GLU A 154 -24.13 6.93 -12.55
N ASN A 155 -24.11 6.77 -13.88
CA ASN A 155 -25.13 6.04 -14.64
C ASN A 155 -25.11 4.54 -14.29
N PHE A 156 -23.93 3.98 -14.01
CA PHE A 156 -23.80 2.59 -13.66
C PHE A 156 -24.50 2.25 -12.34
N LYS A 157 -25.42 1.30 -12.39
CA LYS A 157 -26.28 0.92 -11.26
C LYS A 157 -25.78 -0.33 -10.51
N GLY A 158 -24.77 -1.01 -11.05
CA GLY A 158 -24.10 -2.13 -10.38
C GLY A 158 -23.24 -1.66 -9.21
N GLU A 159 -22.61 -2.61 -8.56
CA GLU A 159 -21.72 -2.33 -7.43
C GLU A 159 -20.49 -1.52 -7.87
N LYS A 160 -20.14 -0.51 -7.09
CA LYS A 160 -18.92 0.30 -7.24
C LYS A 160 -18.15 0.26 -5.94
N ILE A 161 -16.97 -0.40 -5.92
CA ILE A 161 -16.15 -0.58 -4.73
C ILE A 161 -14.71 -0.13 -4.99
N HIS A 162 -14.08 0.52 -4.02
CA HIS A 162 -12.64 0.76 -4.08
C HIS A 162 -11.86 -0.47 -3.61
N SER A 163 -10.70 -0.76 -4.21
CA SER A 163 -9.84 -1.90 -3.84
C SER A 163 -9.46 -1.95 -2.36
N GLY A 164 -9.45 -0.82 -1.66
CA GLY A 164 -9.27 -0.73 -0.21
C GLY A 164 -10.38 -1.40 0.61
N TYR A 165 -11.57 -1.56 0.03
CA TYR A 165 -12.73 -2.22 0.66
C TYR A 165 -12.97 -3.63 0.12
N PHE A 166 -12.32 -4.01 -0.97
CA PHE A 166 -12.37 -5.36 -1.51
C PHE A 166 -11.81 -6.38 -0.50
N LYS A 167 -12.45 -7.53 -0.33
CA LYS A 167 -12.03 -8.58 0.61
C LYS A 167 -11.60 -9.87 -0.08
N SER A 168 -12.42 -10.38 -0.99
CA SER A 168 -12.10 -11.58 -1.79
C SER A 168 -12.95 -11.64 -3.05
N GLY A 169 -12.50 -12.45 -4.01
CA GLY A 169 -13.22 -12.72 -5.24
C GLY A 169 -14.46 -13.63 -5.09
N LYS A 170 -14.61 -14.33 -3.95
CA LYS A 170 -15.71 -15.31 -3.75
C LYS A 170 -17.11 -14.77 -4.06
N PRO A 171 -17.53 -13.55 -3.63
CA PRO A 171 -18.86 -13.02 -3.95
C PRO A 171 -19.07 -12.68 -5.43
N TYR A 172 -18.01 -12.75 -6.23
CA TYR A 172 -18.03 -12.38 -7.65
C TYR A 172 -17.96 -13.58 -8.60
N GLN A 173 -18.11 -14.80 -8.09
CA GLN A 173 -18.12 -16.00 -8.91
C GLN A 173 -19.19 -15.88 -10.02
N ASN A 174 -18.83 -16.21 -11.27
CA ASN A 174 -19.63 -16.08 -12.49
C ASN A 174 -20.06 -14.65 -12.84
N LYS A 175 -19.57 -13.61 -12.15
CA LYS A 175 -19.85 -12.22 -12.46
C LYS A 175 -18.82 -11.63 -13.43
N ASN A 176 -19.26 -10.64 -14.21
CA ASN A 176 -18.38 -9.83 -15.05
C ASN A 176 -17.91 -8.62 -14.24
N VAL A 177 -16.61 -8.54 -13.96
CA VAL A 177 -16.04 -7.49 -13.12
C VAL A 177 -15.06 -6.63 -13.92
N LEU A 178 -15.26 -5.32 -13.89
CA LEU A 178 -14.37 -4.33 -14.49
C LEU A 178 -13.46 -3.73 -13.41
N VAL A 179 -12.15 -3.90 -13.54
CA VAL A 179 -11.15 -3.41 -12.57
C VAL A 179 -10.40 -2.23 -13.16
N PHE A 180 -10.59 -1.05 -12.60
CA PHE A 180 -9.91 0.19 -13.03
C PHE A 180 -8.52 0.31 -12.41
N GLY A 181 -7.49 0.28 -13.25
CA GLY A 181 -6.09 0.37 -12.88
C GLY A 181 -5.27 -0.84 -13.34
N THR A 182 -3.95 -0.68 -13.33
CA THR A 182 -2.97 -1.73 -13.69
C THR A 182 -1.75 -1.74 -12.75
N GLY A 183 -1.87 -1.16 -11.56
CA GLY A 183 -0.85 -1.24 -10.51
C GLY A 183 -1.00 -2.49 -9.65
N THR A 184 -0.28 -2.55 -8.53
CA THR A 184 -0.25 -3.71 -7.62
C THR A 184 -1.66 -4.13 -7.18
N SER A 185 -2.45 -3.22 -6.60
CA SER A 185 -3.79 -3.56 -6.10
C SER A 185 -4.73 -4.09 -7.18
N SER A 186 -4.65 -3.56 -8.41
CA SER A 186 -5.51 -4.03 -9.49
C SER A 186 -5.13 -5.42 -9.98
N HIS A 187 -3.84 -5.73 -10.04
CA HIS A 187 -3.36 -7.06 -10.40
C HIS A 187 -3.74 -8.10 -9.34
N ASP A 188 -3.51 -7.81 -8.06
CA ASP A 188 -3.86 -8.71 -6.96
C ASP A 188 -5.37 -8.99 -6.90
N VAL A 189 -6.19 -7.92 -6.97
CA VAL A 189 -7.66 -8.04 -7.01
C VAL A 189 -8.12 -8.82 -8.23
N SER A 190 -7.56 -8.54 -9.41
CA SER A 190 -7.92 -9.24 -10.64
C SER A 190 -7.55 -10.72 -10.61
N GLN A 191 -6.41 -11.04 -10.01
CA GLN A 191 -5.97 -12.43 -9.83
C GLN A 191 -6.89 -13.19 -8.87
N ASP A 192 -7.26 -12.57 -7.74
CA ASP A 192 -8.16 -13.17 -6.76
C ASP A 192 -9.58 -13.34 -7.33
N LEU A 193 -10.10 -12.35 -8.05
CA LEU A 193 -11.37 -12.45 -8.77
C LEU A 193 -11.36 -13.61 -9.79
N HIS A 194 -10.32 -13.69 -10.62
CA HIS A 194 -10.17 -14.74 -11.62
C HIS A 194 -10.08 -16.12 -10.97
N ALA A 195 -9.27 -16.27 -9.92
CA ALA A 195 -9.10 -17.52 -9.18
C ALA A 195 -10.41 -18.02 -8.54
N ASN A 196 -11.34 -17.09 -8.23
CA ASN A 196 -12.67 -17.41 -7.70
C ASN A 196 -13.78 -17.48 -8.78
N GLY A 197 -13.41 -17.55 -10.07
CA GLY A 197 -14.35 -17.80 -11.16
C GLY A 197 -15.09 -16.56 -11.68
N ALA A 198 -14.61 -15.36 -11.43
CA ALA A 198 -15.12 -14.15 -12.06
C ALA A 198 -14.55 -13.96 -13.49
N ASN A 199 -15.32 -13.33 -14.38
CA ASN A 199 -14.87 -12.86 -15.68
C ASN A 199 -14.29 -11.46 -15.53
N VAL A 200 -12.96 -11.33 -15.54
CA VAL A 200 -12.28 -10.09 -15.21
C VAL A 200 -11.82 -9.34 -16.45
N THR A 201 -12.07 -8.03 -16.47
CA THR A 201 -11.48 -7.11 -17.45
C THR A 201 -10.74 -5.99 -16.68
N MET A 202 -9.45 -5.82 -16.95
CA MET A 202 -8.66 -4.70 -16.43
C MET A 202 -8.73 -3.50 -17.36
N VAL A 203 -8.79 -2.30 -16.79
CA VAL A 203 -8.78 -1.02 -17.51
C VAL A 203 -7.46 -0.32 -17.27
N GLN A 204 -6.66 -0.17 -18.31
CA GLN A 204 -5.42 0.60 -18.24
C GLN A 204 -5.67 2.06 -18.64
N ARG A 205 -5.33 3.00 -17.73
CA ARG A 205 -5.35 4.44 -18.00
C ARG A 205 -3.94 4.99 -18.25
N SER A 206 -2.99 4.51 -17.49
CA SER A 206 -1.61 5.02 -17.50
C SER A 206 -0.63 3.88 -17.69
N PRO A 207 0.52 4.12 -18.33
CA PRO A 207 1.56 3.11 -18.43
C PRO A 207 2.01 2.59 -17.07
N THR A 208 2.33 1.30 -16.99
CA THR A 208 2.69 0.62 -15.73
C THR A 208 3.96 -0.20 -15.91
N MET A 209 4.87 -0.13 -14.93
CA MET A 209 6.01 -1.04 -14.92
C MET A 209 5.59 -2.41 -14.42
N ILE A 210 5.86 -3.43 -15.20
CA ILE A 210 5.71 -4.83 -14.79
C ILE A 210 7.10 -5.40 -14.58
N VAL A 211 7.31 -6.05 -13.44
CA VAL A 211 8.56 -6.71 -13.10
C VAL A 211 8.25 -7.99 -12.34
N ASN A 212 8.89 -9.12 -12.70
CA ASN A 212 8.69 -10.35 -11.96
C ASN A 212 9.18 -10.18 -10.52
N LEU A 213 8.44 -10.74 -9.56
CA LEU A 213 8.80 -10.67 -8.15
C LEU A 213 10.21 -11.20 -7.94
N GLU A 214 10.52 -12.37 -8.54
CA GLU A 214 11.84 -12.95 -8.53
C GLU A 214 12.32 -13.28 -9.95
N PRO A 215 13.62 -13.08 -10.24
CA PRO A 215 14.59 -12.39 -9.37
C PRO A 215 14.55 -10.87 -9.52
N SER A 216 13.80 -10.35 -10.49
CA SER A 216 13.95 -9.00 -11.04
C SER A 216 13.62 -7.87 -10.03
N ALA A 217 12.51 -8.00 -9.27
CA ALA A 217 12.14 -7.00 -8.28
C ALA A 217 13.02 -7.06 -7.01
N GLN A 218 13.74 -8.17 -6.79
CA GLN A 218 14.61 -8.35 -5.63
C GLN A 218 16.05 -7.86 -5.87
N LEU A 219 16.43 -7.53 -7.11
CA LEU A 219 17.77 -7.04 -7.41
C LEU A 219 18.25 -5.88 -6.50
N PRO A 220 17.41 -4.86 -6.17
CA PRO A 220 17.82 -3.80 -5.27
C PRO A 220 18.10 -4.24 -3.83
N TYR A 221 17.64 -5.43 -3.44
CA TYR A 221 17.76 -5.97 -2.08
C TYR A 221 18.88 -7.05 -1.94
N ALA A 222 19.71 -7.23 -2.96
CA ALA A 222 20.78 -8.24 -2.92
C ALA A 222 21.72 -8.06 -1.72
N LEU A 223 21.97 -6.82 -1.30
CA LEU A 223 22.78 -6.52 -0.11
C LEU A 223 22.27 -7.23 1.15
N TYR A 224 20.95 -7.34 1.32
CA TYR A 224 20.33 -7.97 2.48
C TYR A 224 20.40 -9.50 2.46
N GLN A 225 20.73 -10.11 1.33
CA GLN A 225 20.83 -11.56 1.18
C GLN A 225 22.23 -12.10 1.48
N GLU A 226 23.27 -11.36 1.12
CA GLU A 226 24.65 -11.81 1.13
C GLU A 226 25.59 -10.88 1.90
N GLY A 227 25.04 -9.82 2.43
CA GLY A 227 25.79 -8.70 3.00
C GLY A 227 26.00 -8.75 4.51
N PRO A 228 26.31 -7.61 5.09
CA PRO A 228 26.47 -7.38 6.52
C PRO A 228 25.18 -7.61 7.31
N SER A 229 25.18 -7.22 8.59
CA SER A 229 23.96 -7.22 9.42
C SER A 229 22.87 -6.37 8.79
N THR A 230 21.60 -6.61 9.13
CA THR A 230 20.47 -5.85 8.59
C THR A 230 20.58 -4.36 8.92
N ASP A 231 21.06 -4.00 10.12
CA ASP A 231 21.26 -2.61 10.54
C ASP A 231 22.32 -1.91 9.68
N ASP A 232 23.41 -2.62 9.34
CA ASP A 232 24.43 -2.10 8.43
C ASP A 232 23.92 -1.96 7.00
N CYS A 233 23.11 -2.92 6.53
CA CYS A 233 22.44 -2.84 5.23
C CYS A 233 21.52 -1.62 5.15
N ASP A 234 20.73 -1.36 6.19
CA ASP A 234 19.86 -0.18 6.28
C ASP A 234 20.69 1.12 6.23
N LEU A 235 21.79 1.16 6.98
CA LEU A 235 22.68 2.32 7.00
C LEU A 235 23.31 2.57 5.61
N ILE A 236 23.81 1.53 4.95
CA ILE A 236 24.35 1.61 3.58
C ILE A 236 23.29 2.10 2.61
N ALA A 237 22.08 1.54 2.68
CA ALA A 237 20.99 1.89 1.78
C ALA A 237 20.59 3.37 1.93
N ILE A 238 20.43 3.86 3.17
CA ILE A 238 19.97 5.24 3.43
C ILE A 238 21.08 6.28 3.23
N SER A 239 22.35 5.91 3.39
CA SER A 239 23.48 6.81 3.20
C SER A 239 23.83 7.08 1.73
N SER A 240 23.28 6.28 0.81
CA SER A 240 23.56 6.41 -0.62
C SER A 240 22.96 7.72 -1.18
N PRO A 241 23.78 8.61 -1.79
CA PRO A 241 23.26 9.83 -2.43
C PRO A 241 22.26 9.52 -3.54
N LEU A 242 21.19 10.32 -3.66
CA LEU A 242 20.15 10.13 -4.69
C LEU A 242 20.70 10.04 -6.11
N SER A 243 21.77 10.78 -6.43
CA SER A 243 22.43 10.72 -7.74
C SER A 243 23.08 9.36 -8.02
N VAL A 244 23.64 8.70 -6.98
CA VAL A 244 24.20 7.34 -7.06
C VAL A 244 23.06 6.33 -7.19
N LEU A 245 22.06 6.43 -6.31
CA LEU A 245 20.87 5.58 -6.36
C LEU A 245 20.20 5.62 -7.74
N LYS A 246 20.04 6.80 -8.34
CA LYS A 246 19.47 6.96 -9.68
C LYS A 246 20.22 6.14 -10.72
N LYS A 247 21.55 6.26 -10.75
CA LYS A 247 22.41 5.49 -11.69
C LYS A 247 22.31 3.99 -11.44
N THR A 248 22.38 3.56 -10.20
CA THR A 248 22.22 2.16 -9.81
C THR A 248 20.87 1.61 -10.29
N HIS A 249 19.78 2.32 -10.04
CA HIS A 249 18.45 1.89 -10.45
C HIS A 249 18.24 1.88 -11.96
N GLN A 250 18.90 2.74 -12.72
CA GLN A 250 18.92 2.66 -14.20
C GLN A 250 19.57 1.34 -14.67
N ILE A 251 20.68 0.93 -14.05
CA ILE A 251 21.35 -0.35 -14.35
C ILE A 251 20.45 -1.53 -14.01
N LEU A 252 19.89 -1.55 -12.79
CA LEU A 252 19.00 -2.62 -12.32
C LEU A 252 17.73 -2.71 -13.19
N THR A 253 17.16 -1.59 -13.60
CA THR A 253 16.01 -1.56 -14.50
C THR A 253 16.34 -2.15 -15.87
N LYS A 254 17.51 -1.86 -16.43
CA LYS A 254 17.98 -2.49 -17.67
C LYS A 254 18.13 -4.00 -17.51
N GLN A 255 18.66 -4.45 -16.38
CA GLN A 255 18.82 -5.86 -16.07
C GLN A 255 17.46 -6.57 -15.92
N SER A 256 16.52 -6.00 -15.14
CA SER A 256 15.19 -6.58 -14.96
C SER A 256 14.41 -6.66 -16.29
N LYS A 257 14.49 -5.64 -17.15
CA LYS A 257 13.91 -5.70 -18.50
C LYS A 257 14.44 -6.87 -19.33
N LYS A 258 15.73 -7.17 -19.23
CA LYS A 258 16.34 -8.32 -19.93
C LYS A 258 15.83 -9.66 -19.37
N LEU A 259 15.80 -9.79 -18.05
CA LEU A 259 15.30 -11.00 -17.37
C LEU A 259 13.83 -11.27 -17.68
N ASP A 260 13.00 -10.23 -17.67
CA ASP A 260 11.55 -10.34 -17.84
C ASP A 260 11.08 -10.22 -19.30
N SER A 261 12.01 -10.14 -20.25
CA SER A 261 11.74 -9.81 -21.66
C SER A 261 10.65 -10.66 -22.31
N LYS A 262 10.54 -11.94 -21.95
CA LYS A 262 9.51 -12.86 -22.49
C LYS A 262 8.10 -12.44 -22.08
N LEU A 263 7.90 -12.08 -20.82
CA LEU A 263 6.61 -11.59 -20.31
C LEU A 263 6.27 -10.23 -20.88
N LEU A 264 7.25 -9.30 -20.87
CA LEU A 264 7.05 -7.92 -21.34
C LEU A 264 6.62 -7.89 -22.80
N LYS A 265 7.28 -8.67 -23.68
CA LYS A 265 6.88 -8.79 -25.10
C LYS A 265 5.47 -9.36 -25.28
N LYS A 266 5.05 -10.32 -24.46
CA LYS A 266 3.68 -10.84 -24.51
C LYS A 266 2.65 -9.75 -24.13
N LEU A 267 2.95 -8.97 -23.08
CA LEU A 267 2.08 -7.88 -22.65
C LEU A 267 1.98 -6.78 -23.71
N GLU A 268 3.09 -6.36 -24.29
CA GLU A 268 3.11 -5.37 -25.39
C GLU A 268 2.26 -5.85 -26.59
N LYS A 269 2.37 -7.13 -26.94
CA LYS A 269 1.62 -7.72 -28.08
C LYS A 269 0.10 -7.61 -27.91
N ILE A 270 -0.41 -7.62 -26.66
CA ILE A 270 -1.85 -7.46 -26.39
C ILE A 270 -2.26 -6.01 -26.11
N GLY A 271 -1.36 -5.04 -26.32
CA GLY A 271 -1.63 -3.62 -26.12
C GLY A 271 -1.46 -3.11 -24.68
N PHE A 272 -0.79 -3.87 -23.79
CA PHE A 272 -0.44 -3.36 -22.47
C PHE A 272 0.68 -2.31 -22.62
N VAL A 273 0.44 -1.10 -22.15
CA VAL A 273 1.40 -0.01 -22.24
C VAL A 273 2.36 -0.06 -21.03
N LEU A 274 3.62 -0.37 -21.32
CA LEU A 274 4.68 -0.47 -20.33
C LEU A 274 5.35 0.90 -20.09
N ASP A 275 5.90 1.07 -18.87
CA ASP A 275 6.67 2.24 -18.45
C ASP A 275 7.77 1.79 -17.49
N TYR A 276 8.89 2.46 -17.54
CA TYR A 276 10.07 2.11 -16.74
C TYR A 276 10.52 3.24 -15.79
N GLY A 277 9.61 4.19 -15.54
CA GLY A 277 9.87 5.34 -14.68
C GLY A 277 10.63 6.46 -15.41
N GLU A 278 10.66 7.61 -14.75
CA GLU A 278 11.43 8.76 -15.24
C GLU A 278 12.91 8.38 -15.39
N ASP A 279 13.50 8.72 -16.51
CA ASP A 279 14.89 8.36 -16.88
C ASP A 279 15.22 6.86 -16.78
N ASN A 280 14.23 5.98 -16.91
CA ASN A 280 14.39 4.54 -16.76
C ASN A 280 14.91 4.10 -15.37
N THR A 281 14.53 4.81 -14.32
CA THR A 281 14.94 4.51 -12.94
C THR A 281 14.14 3.38 -12.28
N GLY A 282 13.09 2.88 -12.95
CA GLY A 282 12.36 1.70 -12.52
C GLY A 282 11.35 1.91 -11.40
N TRP A 283 10.91 0.80 -10.82
CA TRP A 283 9.81 0.77 -9.87
C TRP A 283 10.10 1.51 -8.56
N GLN A 284 11.34 1.50 -8.09
CA GLN A 284 11.68 2.11 -6.81
C GLN A 284 11.53 3.63 -6.86
N PHE A 285 12.01 4.28 -7.92
CA PHE A 285 11.80 5.71 -8.11
C PHE A 285 10.34 6.06 -8.40
N LYS A 286 9.59 5.18 -9.08
CA LYS A 286 8.14 5.34 -9.22
C LYS A 286 7.43 5.29 -7.86
N TYR A 287 7.87 4.43 -6.95
CA TYR A 287 7.37 4.40 -5.58
C TYR A 287 7.71 5.69 -4.82
N LEU A 288 8.98 6.12 -4.84
CA LEU A 288 9.44 7.32 -4.13
C LEU A 288 8.77 8.60 -4.63
N THR A 289 8.47 8.71 -5.93
CA THR A 289 7.94 9.93 -6.54
C THR A 289 6.41 9.95 -6.65
N ARG A 290 5.76 8.79 -6.77
CA ARG A 290 4.32 8.67 -7.08
C ARG A 290 3.56 7.69 -6.19
N GLY A 291 4.24 6.96 -5.32
CA GLY A 291 3.64 5.93 -4.46
C GLY A 291 3.06 4.71 -5.22
N GLY A 292 3.41 4.51 -6.50
CA GLY A 292 2.86 3.41 -7.29
C GLY A 292 3.17 3.50 -8.78
N GLY A 293 2.36 2.84 -9.61
CA GLY A 293 2.56 2.78 -11.08
C GLY A 293 3.46 1.62 -11.51
N TYR A 294 3.54 0.58 -10.67
CA TYR A 294 4.23 -0.67 -10.96
C TYR A 294 3.45 -1.85 -10.36
N TYR A 295 3.85 -3.04 -10.78
CA TYR A 295 3.39 -4.32 -10.19
C TYR A 295 4.54 -5.33 -10.15
N PHE A 296 4.70 -6.00 -9.01
CA PHE A 296 5.57 -7.15 -8.86
C PHE A 296 4.77 -8.40 -9.21
N ASN A 297 5.09 -8.95 -10.38
CA ASN A 297 4.30 -10.04 -10.94
C ASN A 297 4.50 -11.35 -10.14
N VAL A 298 3.41 -11.82 -9.59
CA VAL A 298 3.26 -13.14 -8.94
C VAL A 298 2.25 -14.02 -9.69
N GLY A 299 2.03 -13.73 -10.98
CA GLY A 299 1.16 -14.51 -11.86
C GLY A 299 0.06 -13.73 -12.55
N ALA A 300 -0.43 -12.63 -12.00
CA ALA A 300 -1.54 -11.87 -12.60
C ALA A 300 -1.20 -11.34 -13.99
N SER A 301 0.02 -10.78 -14.20
CA SER A 301 0.43 -10.32 -15.52
C SER A 301 0.53 -11.46 -16.56
N ASN A 302 0.79 -12.68 -16.12
CA ASN A 302 0.75 -13.86 -17.01
C ASN A 302 -0.69 -14.14 -17.45
N LEU A 303 -1.67 -14.05 -16.53
CA LEU A 303 -3.09 -14.21 -16.87
C LEU A 303 -3.56 -13.13 -17.85
N VAL A 304 -3.07 -11.89 -17.71
CA VAL A 304 -3.34 -10.80 -18.65
C VAL A 304 -2.68 -11.07 -20.00
N ALA A 305 -1.40 -11.44 -20.03
CA ALA A 305 -0.66 -11.75 -21.26
C ALA A 305 -1.27 -12.94 -22.04
N ASP A 306 -1.83 -13.92 -21.33
CA ASP A 306 -2.51 -15.08 -21.90
C ASP A 306 -4.01 -14.82 -22.14
N GLN A 307 -4.48 -13.57 -21.97
CA GLN A 307 -5.86 -13.08 -22.18
C GLN A 307 -6.95 -13.81 -21.34
N LYS A 308 -6.55 -14.47 -20.26
CA LYS A 308 -7.48 -15.04 -19.26
C LYS A 308 -8.11 -13.92 -18.41
N ILE A 309 -7.38 -12.85 -18.18
CA ILE A 309 -7.88 -11.56 -17.70
C ILE A 309 -7.80 -10.62 -18.90
N LYS A 310 -8.94 -10.07 -19.32
CA LYS A 310 -9.00 -9.15 -20.47
C LYS A 310 -8.38 -7.81 -20.12
N LEU A 311 -7.85 -7.12 -21.13
CA LEU A 311 -7.31 -5.76 -21.00
C LEU A 311 -8.03 -4.84 -21.98
N ILE A 312 -8.43 -3.65 -21.51
CA ILE A 312 -8.90 -2.56 -22.36
C ILE A 312 -8.22 -1.26 -21.94
N GLN A 313 -8.09 -0.32 -22.89
CA GLN A 313 -7.59 1.02 -22.59
C GLN A 313 -8.74 1.92 -22.14
N PHE A 314 -8.49 2.77 -21.13
CA PHE A 314 -9.48 3.71 -20.63
C PHE A 314 -9.99 4.70 -21.71
N SER A 315 -9.11 5.11 -22.63
CA SER A 315 -9.43 5.97 -23.78
C SER A 315 -10.50 5.41 -24.70
N ASP A 316 -10.66 4.08 -24.72
CA ASP A 316 -11.58 3.37 -25.57
C ASP A 316 -12.99 3.24 -24.99
N ILE A 317 -13.14 3.61 -23.68
CA ILE A 317 -14.43 3.71 -23.02
C ILE A 317 -15.06 5.04 -23.43
N LYS A 318 -16.18 4.97 -24.15
CA LYS A 318 -16.89 6.16 -24.66
C LYS A 318 -18.01 6.62 -23.74
N ASP A 319 -18.65 5.70 -23.04
CA ASP A 319 -19.77 6.03 -22.13
C ASP A 319 -19.96 4.95 -21.06
N PHE A 320 -20.64 5.33 -19.98
CA PHE A 320 -21.06 4.43 -18.90
C PHE A 320 -22.57 4.25 -18.93
N LEU A 321 -23.01 3.00 -18.97
CA LEU A 321 -24.42 2.60 -19.02
C LEU A 321 -24.88 2.12 -17.64
N SER A 322 -26.18 1.94 -17.48
CA SER A 322 -26.76 1.40 -16.24
C SER A 322 -26.26 -0.01 -15.89
N ASP A 323 -25.86 -0.79 -16.90
CA ASP A 323 -25.42 -2.19 -16.78
C ASP A 323 -24.03 -2.46 -17.40
N GLY A 324 -23.22 -1.43 -17.64
CA GLY A 324 -21.87 -1.61 -18.21
C GLY A 324 -21.27 -0.36 -18.85
N ILE A 325 -20.57 -0.56 -19.95
CA ILE A 325 -19.85 0.51 -20.68
C ILE A 325 -20.06 0.38 -22.20
N ILE A 326 -19.80 1.50 -22.91
CA ILE A 326 -19.56 1.50 -24.36
C ILE A 326 -18.05 1.49 -24.61
N HIS A 327 -17.53 0.41 -25.16
CA HIS A 327 -16.13 0.25 -25.53
C HIS A 327 -16.02 0.04 -27.05
N ASN A 328 -15.32 0.92 -27.77
CA ASN A 328 -15.19 0.86 -29.22
C ASN A 328 -16.52 0.58 -29.95
N SER A 329 -17.55 1.36 -29.62
CA SER A 329 -18.92 1.26 -30.17
C SER A 329 -19.68 -0.04 -29.82
N LYS A 330 -19.12 -0.88 -28.97
CA LYS A 330 -19.79 -2.12 -28.49
C LYS A 330 -20.21 -1.94 -27.02
N LYS A 331 -21.42 -2.42 -26.72
CA LYS A 331 -21.89 -2.50 -25.33
C LYS A 331 -21.27 -3.72 -24.65
N LEU A 332 -20.59 -3.50 -23.52
CA LEU A 332 -20.06 -4.53 -22.64
C LEU A 332 -20.77 -4.45 -21.29
N LYS A 333 -21.33 -5.57 -20.85
CA LYS A 333 -22.05 -5.66 -19.58
C LYS A 333 -21.15 -6.08 -18.45
N TYR A 334 -21.31 -5.43 -17.30
CA TYR A 334 -20.59 -5.74 -16.05
C TYR A 334 -21.55 -5.72 -14.87
N ASP A 335 -21.26 -6.54 -13.88
CA ASP A 335 -22.00 -6.61 -12.61
C ASP A 335 -21.41 -5.68 -11.56
N SER A 336 -20.08 -5.48 -11.61
CA SER A 336 -19.36 -4.68 -10.62
C SER A 336 -18.18 -3.93 -11.23
N PHE A 337 -17.91 -2.73 -10.69
CA PHE A 337 -16.69 -1.97 -10.93
C PHE A 337 -15.82 -1.94 -9.67
N VAL A 338 -14.57 -2.33 -9.79
CA VAL A 338 -13.56 -2.23 -8.73
C VAL A 338 -12.56 -1.16 -9.09
N PHE A 339 -12.40 -0.16 -8.23
CA PHE A 339 -11.49 0.97 -8.43
C PHE A 339 -10.19 0.73 -7.69
N ALA A 340 -9.13 0.32 -8.40
CA ALA A 340 -7.77 0.23 -7.90
C ALA A 340 -6.99 1.50 -8.31
N THR A 341 -7.55 2.66 -7.96
CA THR A 341 -7.15 3.98 -8.43
C THR A 341 -6.27 4.75 -7.46
N GLY A 342 -5.72 4.04 -6.48
CA GLY A 342 -4.78 4.56 -5.49
C GLY A 342 -5.48 5.26 -4.32
N TYR A 343 -4.70 6.02 -3.58
CA TYR A 343 -5.11 6.66 -2.34
C TYR A 343 -4.81 8.16 -2.41
N LYS A 344 -5.49 8.93 -1.59
CA LYS A 344 -5.12 10.34 -1.36
C LYS A 344 -3.81 10.37 -0.60
N GLY A 345 -2.99 11.39 -0.84
CA GLY A 345 -1.81 11.65 -0.05
C GLY A 345 -2.15 12.02 1.40
N GLN A 346 -1.14 12.42 2.15
CA GLN A 346 -1.30 12.92 3.53
C GLN A 346 -1.85 14.35 3.53
N GLU A 347 -2.92 14.59 2.79
CA GLU A 347 -3.65 15.86 2.79
C GLU A 347 -4.63 15.83 3.96
N TYR A 348 -4.36 16.65 4.99
CA TYR A 348 -5.21 16.84 6.18
C TYR A 348 -5.59 18.29 6.32
#